data_9e394ceb351e22645f87d641a5e4153d
#
_entry.id   9e394ceb351e22645f87d641a5e4153d
#
_cell.length_a   1.000
_cell.length_b   1.000
_cell.length_c   1.000
_cell.angle_alpha   90.00
_cell.angle_beta   90.00
_cell.angle_gamma   90.00
#
_symmetry.space_group_name_H-M   'P 1'
#
loop_
_entity.id
_entity.type
_entity.pdbx_description
1 polymer ?
#
loop_
_entity_poly.entity_id
_entity_poly.type
_entity_poly.pdbx_seq_one_letter_code
_entity_poly.pdbx_strand_id
1 'polypeptide(L)'
;GELRTLAILKDSLPDDYTVFHNVHWPDEGEKNTRYGEVDFVVVRAGKIVAIEQKNGTRLEQTPSGLTIHYFNSTKNVGDQIRRSVEAIREKFNKLNNGVSLNLDYLIFTPDYRVKNVNSPTLDDSRIVHAGSTDTLSRRIIKLLDGHREIKPDETELIHSFFQHEFHLVPDIHRTLETQSAHFVRSTGGVSEVLCNLKGNPLRLKVSGTAGCGKSIAAVALYTQAIEAGKRPLFVCFNRTLANHIRASVPTGGLVTTFYGLCGDFVSERGHAIDFSNMFTDPDFWHQIQDILIGERIPSQWLFDTVIVDEGQDFQQGWLDIVEVFQKDDSDFIWLEDQLQNISSTEPTELKNIVTYEAKTNYRSPVAIAQYIEKVLPFNFDVGNVFAGMNVVVHGFKIPKDQAS
;
A
#
# COMPACT_ATOMS: atom_id res chain seq x y z
N GLY A 1 4.12 17.53 -2.41
CA GLY A 1 4.68 17.67 -3.75
C GLY A 1 3.73 18.38 -4.69
N GLU A 2 2.83 17.65 -5.33
CA GLU A 2 2.00 18.11 -6.44
C GLU A 2 1.00 19.21 -6.08
N LEU A 3 0.40 19.22 -4.87
CA LEU A 3 -0.46 20.34 -4.43
C LEU A 3 0.28 21.69 -4.44
N ARG A 4 1.59 21.67 -4.10
CA ARG A 4 2.43 22.86 -4.21
C ARG A 4 2.62 23.26 -5.68
N THR A 5 2.77 22.29 -6.57
CA THR A 5 2.90 22.52 -8.00
C THR A 5 1.59 23.05 -8.60
N LEU A 6 0.44 22.50 -8.21
CA LEU A 6 -0.87 23.05 -8.58
C LEU A 6 -1.01 24.52 -8.18
N ALA A 7 -0.61 24.87 -6.95
CA ALA A 7 -0.63 26.26 -6.51
C ALA A 7 0.27 27.15 -7.38
N ILE A 8 1.50 26.69 -7.68
CA ILE A 8 2.43 27.40 -8.56
C ILE A 8 1.80 27.62 -9.96
N LEU A 9 1.22 26.57 -10.56
CA LEU A 9 0.60 26.65 -11.88
C LEU A 9 -0.59 27.59 -11.87
N LYS A 10 -1.45 27.49 -10.84
CA LYS A 10 -2.63 28.36 -10.67
C LYS A 10 -2.25 29.84 -10.56
N ASP A 11 -1.19 30.14 -9.80
CA ASP A 11 -0.81 31.54 -9.50
C ASP A 11 0.01 32.17 -10.63
N SER A 12 0.60 31.36 -11.53
CA SER A 12 1.58 31.81 -12.51
C SER A 12 1.21 31.60 -13.97
N LEU A 13 0.20 30.79 -14.29
CA LEU A 13 -0.35 30.65 -15.63
C LEU A 13 -1.53 31.63 -15.84
N PRO A 14 -1.65 32.23 -17.05
CA PRO A 14 -2.84 33.02 -17.42
C PRO A 14 -4.14 32.20 -17.36
N ASP A 15 -5.27 32.92 -17.30
CA ASP A 15 -6.62 32.33 -17.14
C ASP A 15 -7.09 31.48 -18.34
N ASP A 16 -6.45 31.64 -19.51
CA ASP A 16 -6.75 30.86 -20.72
C ASP A 16 -6.08 29.48 -20.75
N TYR A 17 -5.39 29.09 -19.65
CA TYR A 17 -4.79 27.77 -19.46
C TYR A 17 -5.69 26.87 -18.63
N THR A 18 -5.86 25.63 -19.07
CA THR A 18 -6.52 24.58 -18.29
C THR A 18 -5.49 23.58 -17.81
N VAL A 19 -5.49 23.28 -16.52
CA VAL A 19 -4.59 22.30 -15.90
C VAL A 19 -5.40 21.10 -15.44
N PHE A 20 -5.10 19.92 -16.00
CA PHE A 20 -5.60 18.65 -15.54
C PHE A 20 -4.53 18.01 -14.64
N HIS A 21 -4.95 17.48 -13.50
CA HIS A 21 -4.07 16.86 -12.52
C HIS A 21 -4.41 15.38 -12.37
N ASN A 22 -3.41 14.51 -12.27
CA ASN A 22 -3.55 13.06 -12.17
C ASN A 22 -4.34 12.47 -13.35
N VAL A 23 -3.80 12.62 -14.53
CA VAL A 23 -4.43 12.11 -15.76
C VAL A 23 -4.10 10.64 -15.93
N HIS A 24 -5.13 9.78 -15.82
CA HIS A 24 -4.99 8.33 -15.94
C HIS A 24 -5.74 7.81 -17.17
N TRP A 25 -5.23 6.74 -17.78
CA TRP A 25 -5.93 6.04 -18.86
C TRP A 25 -5.70 4.53 -18.77
N PRO A 26 -6.70 3.69 -19.13
CA PRO A 26 -6.51 2.26 -19.25
C PRO A 26 -5.63 1.96 -20.48
N ASP A 27 -4.58 1.15 -20.26
CA ASP A 27 -3.77 0.60 -21.34
C ASP A 27 -4.35 -0.79 -21.70
N GLU A 28 -4.95 -0.91 -22.85
CA GLU A 28 -5.62 -2.12 -23.35
C GLU A 28 -4.63 -3.16 -23.89
N GLY A 29 -3.65 -3.55 -23.11
CA GLY A 29 -2.74 -4.64 -23.44
C GLY A 29 -3.30 -6.01 -23.08
N GLU A 30 -3.11 -6.99 -23.93
CA GLU A 30 -3.78 -8.29 -24.04
C GLU A 30 -3.93 -9.19 -22.80
N LYS A 31 -3.42 -8.90 -21.61
CA LYS A 31 -3.56 -9.80 -20.42
C LYS A 31 -3.62 -9.15 -19.04
N ASN A 32 -3.33 -7.87 -18.89
CA ASN A 32 -3.48 -7.15 -17.62
C ASN A 32 -3.72 -5.68 -17.93
N THR A 33 -4.84 -5.14 -17.53
CA THR A 33 -5.13 -3.71 -17.64
C THR A 33 -4.05 -2.94 -16.88
N ARG A 34 -3.09 -2.36 -17.61
CA ARG A 34 -2.12 -1.42 -17.05
C ARG A 34 -2.73 -0.05 -17.19
N TYR A 35 -2.63 0.76 -16.14
CA TYR A 35 -3.02 2.16 -16.21
C TYR A 35 -1.78 2.98 -16.52
N GLY A 36 -1.88 3.86 -17.53
CA GLY A 36 -0.92 4.92 -17.74
C GLY A 36 -1.29 6.11 -16.86
N GLU A 37 -0.31 6.90 -16.44
CA GLU A 37 -0.46 8.06 -15.58
C GLU A 37 0.47 9.18 -16.02
N VAL A 38 -0.03 10.44 -15.93
CA VAL A 38 0.77 11.66 -16.02
C VAL A 38 0.30 12.62 -14.94
N ASP A 39 1.24 13.16 -14.18
CA ASP A 39 0.92 13.98 -13.00
C ASP A 39 0.13 15.24 -13.36
N PHE A 40 0.51 15.94 -14.46
CA PHE A 40 -0.23 17.11 -14.93
C PHE A 40 -0.28 17.15 -16.47
N VAL A 41 -1.40 17.64 -16.98
CA VAL A 41 -1.56 18.01 -18.39
C VAL A 41 -2.04 19.46 -18.45
N VAL A 42 -1.29 20.31 -19.14
CA VAL A 42 -1.61 21.72 -19.33
C VAL A 42 -2.06 21.92 -20.76
N VAL A 43 -3.25 22.49 -20.94
CA VAL A 43 -3.88 22.74 -22.25
C VAL A 43 -4.14 24.22 -22.44
N ARG A 44 -3.78 24.73 -23.62
CA ARG A 44 -4.13 26.08 -24.09
C ARG A 44 -4.41 26.06 -25.59
N ALA A 45 -5.61 26.46 -25.98
CA ALA A 45 -6.03 26.52 -27.38
C ALA A 45 -5.69 25.25 -28.18
N GLY A 46 -5.95 24.05 -27.59
CA GLY A 46 -5.66 22.75 -28.18
C GLY A 46 -4.18 22.33 -28.22
N LYS A 47 -3.27 23.17 -27.76
CA LYS A 47 -1.85 22.85 -27.55
C LYS A 47 -1.65 22.28 -26.16
N ILE A 48 -0.78 21.28 -26.01
CA ILE A 48 -0.74 20.46 -24.78
C ILE A 48 0.70 20.24 -24.32
N VAL A 49 0.93 20.33 -23.00
CA VAL A 49 2.16 19.89 -22.34
C VAL A 49 1.82 18.92 -21.22
N ALA A 50 2.39 17.73 -21.27
CA ALA A 50 2.36 16.74 -20.19
C ALA A 50 3.53 17.00 -19.22
N ILE A 51 3.30 16.94 -17.92
CA ILE A 51 4.33 17.17 -16.91
C ILE A 51 4.41 15.95 -16.00
N GLU A 52 5.57 15.33 -15.97
CA GLU A 52 5.90 14.27 -15.03
C GLU A 52 6.71 14.86 -13.87
N GLN A 53 6.17 14.77 -12.65
CA GLN A 53 6.84 15.27 -11.46
C GLN A 53 7.49 14.13 -10.68
N LYS A 54 8.73 14.33 -10.30
CA LYS A 54 9.45 13.37 -9.45
C LYS A 54 9.96 14.05 -8.19
N ASN A 55 9.46 13.56 -7.06
CA ASN A 55 9.82 14.05 -5.72
C ASN A 55 10.76 13.07 -5.00
N GLY A 56 11.51 13.59 -4.02
CA GLY A 56 12.23 12.80 -3.04
C GLY A 56 13.67 12.42 -3.40
N THR A 57 14.31 11.69 -2.50
CA THR A 57 15.76 11.39 -2.49
C THR A 57 16.18 10.19 -3.33
N ARG A 58 15.24 9.51 -3.98
CA ARG A 58 15.51 8.31 -4.79
C ARG A 58 15.79 8.59 -6.26
N LEU A 59 15.90 9.86 -6.62
CA LEU A 59 16.24 10.27 -7.97
C LEU A 59 17.77 10.34 -8.10
N GLU A 60 18.31 9.69 -9.12
CA GLU A 60 19.73 9.69 -9.46
C GLU A 60 19.93 10.18 -10.90
N GLN A 61 20.95 11.00 -11.09
CA GLN A 61 21.37 11.41 -12.42
C GLN A 61 22.48 10.47 -12.92
N THR A 62 22.21 9.77 -14.00
CA THR A 62 23.14 8.86 -14.67
C THR A 62 23.53 9.39 -16.05
N PRO A 63 24.59 8.85 -16.70
CA PRO A 63 24.91 9.22 -18.10
C PRO A 63 23.77 8.95 -19.08
N SER A 64 22.85 8.02 -18.77
CA SER A 64 21.67 7.70 -19.58
C SER A 64 20.46 8.57 -19.28
N GLY A 65 20.52 9.49 -18.30
CA GLY A 65 19.43 10.40 -17.94
C GLY A 65 19.09 10.41 -16.45
N LEU A 66 17.85 10.74 -16.13
CA LEU A 66 17.32 10.70 -14.77
C LEU A 66 16.70 9.34 -14.49
N THR A 67 17.13 8.72 -13.41
CA THR A 67 16.69 7.40 -12.99
C THR A 67 16.10 7.47 -11.59
N ILE A 68 14.95 6.83 -11.38
CA ILE A 68 14.35 6.68 -10.06
C ILE A 68 14.49 5.23 -9.57
N HIS A 69 14.92 5.08 -8.33
CA HIS A 69 15.10 3.77 -7.69
C HIS A 69 13.87 3.41 -6.86
N TYR A 70 13.25 2.28 -7.18
CA TYR A 70 12.22 1.61 -6.38
C TYR A 70 12.83 0.42 -5.66
N PHE A 71 12.14 -0.14 -4.68
CA PHE A 71 12.66 -1.27 -3.87
C PHE A 71 13.15 -2.46 -4.71
N ASN A 72 12.47 -2.79 -5.83
CA ASN A 72 12.79 -3.93 -6.68
C ASN A 72 12.99 -3.56 -8.16
N SER A 73 13.08 -2.29 -8.52
CA SER A 73 13.20 -1.86 -9.91
C SER A 73 13.77 -0.46 -10.02
N THR A 74 14.35 -0.21 -11.19
CA THR A 74 14.90 1.10 -11.56
C THR A 74 14.21 1.55 -12.84
N LYS A 75 13.73 2.79 -12.89
CA LYS A 75 13.05 3.33 -14.07
C LYS A 75 13.73 4.61 -14.54
N ASN A 76 13.91 4.74 -15.87
CA ASN A 76 14.33 5.99 -16.48
C ASN A 76 13.10 6.91 -16.62
N VAL A 77 13.21 8.12 -16.07
CA VAL A 77 12.10 9.09 -16.04
C VAL A 77 11.78 9.61 -17.45
N GLY A 78 12.80 9.84 -18.28
CA GLY A 78 12.61 10.28 -19.67
C GLY A 78 11.92 9.24 -20.54
N ASP A 79 12.21 7.95 -20.33
CA ASP A 79 11.52 6.87 -21.04
C ASP A 79 10.08 6.71 -20.54
N GLN A 80 9.83 6.95 -19.25
CA GLN A 80 8.49 6.90 -18.68
C GLN A 80 7.60 7.94 -19.34
N ILE A 81 7.97 9.22 -19.30
CA ILE A 81 7.12 10.29 -19.84
C ILE A 81 6.92 10.16 -21.35
N ARG A 82 7.95 9.72 -22.12
CA ARG A 82 7.79 9.50 -23.56
C ARG A 82 6.78 8.42 -23.88
N ARG A 83 6.78 7.30 -23.14
CA ARG A 83 5.76 6.24 -23.29
C ARG A 83 4.37 6.77 -22.97
N SER A 84 4.22 7.55 -21.90
CA SER A 84 2.96 8.16 -21.53
C SER A 84 2.45 9.11 -22.62
N VAL A 85 3.30 9.97 -23.15
CA VAL A 85 2.96 10.88 -24.24
C VAL A 85 2.52 10.12 -25.50
N GLU A 86 3.22 9.05 -25.86
CA GLU A 86 2.90 8.23 -27.04
C GLU A 86 1.57 7.49 -26.85
N ALA A 87 1.33 6.92 -25.67
CA ALA A 87 0.06 6.27 -25.36
C ALA A 87 -1.14 7.23 -25.43
N ILE A 88 -0.98 8.48 -24.94
CA ILE A 88 -2.02 9.51 -25.05
C ILE A 88 -2.27 9.85 -26.54
N ARG A 89 -1.23 10.00 -27.35
CA ARG A 89 -1.36 10.28 -28.79
C ARG A 89 -2.07 9.13 -29.50
N GLU A 90 -1.67 7.89 -29.24
CA GLU A 90 -2.30 6.71 -29.85
C GLU A 90 -3.78 6.61 -29.49
N LYS A 91 -4.12 6.83 -28.22
CA LYS A 91 -5.52 6.81 -27.76
C LYS A 91 -6.34 7.91 -28.44
N PHE A 92 -5.80 9.13 -28.50
CA PHE A 92 -6.47 10.24 -29.17
C PHE A 92 -6.69 9.94 -30.67
N ASN A 93 -5.68 9.42 -31.36
CA ASN A 93 -5.76 9.09 -32.78
C ASN A 93 -6.75 7.98 -33.08
N LYS A 94 -6.88 6.97 -32.20
CA LYS A 94 -7.90 5.91 -32.32
C LYS A 94 -9.33 6.44 -32.26
N LEU A 95 -9.56 7.44 -31.42
CA LEU A 95 -10.89 8.02 -31.18
C LEU A 95 -11.24 9.12 -32.20
N ASN A 96 -10.24 9.79 -32.74
CA ASN A 96 -10.43 11.02 -33.54
C ASN A 96 -9.66 10.92 -34.86
N ASN A 97 -10.19 10.12 -35.79
CA ASN A 97 -9.59 9.86 -37.09
C ASN A 97 -9.16 11.15 -37.82
N GLY A 98 -7.85 11.32 -38.03
CA GLY A 98 -7.29 12.39 -38.85
C GLY A 98 -6.85 13.67 -38.13
N VAL A 99 -7.09 13.79 -36.83
CA VAL A 99 -6.60 14.90 -36.01
C VAL A 99 -5.31 14.50 -35.28
N SER A 100 -4.24 15.28 -35.45
CA SER A 100 -2.95 15.03 -34.80
C SER A 100 -2.84 15.82 -33.50
N LEU A 101 -2.59 15.13 -32.41
CA LEU A 101 -2.42 15.74 -31.09
C LEU A 101 -1.03 16.38 -30.95
N ASN A 102 -0.99 17.70 -30.77
CA ASN A 102 0.24 18.47 -30.52
C ASN A 102 0.55 18.44 -29.01
N LEU A 103 1.18 17.36 -28.59
CA LEU A 103 1.49 17.07 -27.19
C LEU A 103 3.01 17.09 -26.98
N ASP A 104 3.46 17.95 -26.10
CA ASP A 104 4.83 18.05 -25.62
C ASP A 104 4.97 17.59 -24.18
N TYR A 105 6.18 17.54 -23.63
CA TYR A 105 6.36 17.13 -22.23
C TYR A 105 7.42 17.93 -21.49
N LEU A 106 7.28 17.98 -20.16
CA LEU A 106 8.28 18.46 -19.21
C LEU A 106 8.47 17.44 -18.10
N ILE A 107 9.68 17.36 -17.57
CA ILE A 107 10.00 16.67 -16.31
C ILE A 107 10.25 17.75 -15.26
N PHE A 108 9.54 17.60 -14.12
CA PHE A 108 9.66 18.53 -13.00
C PHE A 108 10.19 17.82 -11.76
N THR A 109 11.34 18.29 -11.24
CA THR A 109 12.00 17.74 -10.05
C THR A 109 12.19 18.82 -8.99
N PRO A 110 11.10 19.21 -8.24
CA PRO A 110 11.13 20.34 -7.33
C PRO A 110 12.12 20.18 -6.17
N ASP A 111 12.45 18.95 -5.80
CA ASP A 111 13.30 18.63 -4.64
C ASP A 111 14.74 18.24 -5.04
N TYR A 112 15.03 18.15 -6.37
CA TYR A 112 16.31 17.68 -6.88
C TYR A 112 16.92 18.68 -7.87
N ARG A 113 18.24 18.96 -7.70
CA ARG A 113 19.00 19.77 -8.67
C ARG A 113 19.67 18.87 -9.70
N VAL A 114 19.24 19.01 -10.94
CA VAL A 114 19.87 18.35 -12.09
C VAL A 114 21.02 19.21 -12.59
N LYS A 115 22.17 18.60 -12.86
CA LYS A 115 23.37 19.27 -13.37
C LYS A 115 23.71 18.70 -14.74
N ASN A 116 23.88 19.58 -15.74
CA ASN A 116 24.40 19.25 -17.08
C ASN A 116 23.79 18.00 -17.71
N VAL A 117 22.56 18.12 -18.19
CA VAL A 117 21.85 17.01 -18.85
C VAL A 117 22.25 16.95 -20.30
N ASN A 118 23.34 16.24 -20.61
CA ASN A 118 23.69 15.82 -21.97
C ASN A 118 23.41 14.31 -22.10
N SER A 119 22.13 13.94 -22.13
CA SER A 119 21.73 12.55 -22.34
C SER A 119 20.99 12.42 -23.68
N PRO A 120 21.19 11.35 -24.45
CA PRO A 120 20.41 11.08 -25.67
C PRO A 120 18.89 11.02 -25.42
N THR A 121 18.50 10.84 -24.18
CA THR A 121 17.10 10.64 -23.76
C THR A 121 16.48 11.87 -23.12
N LEU A 122 17.25 12.89 -22.75
CA LEU A 122 16.79 14.06 -22.02
C LEU A 122 17.48 15.34 -22.53
N ASP A 123 16.65 16.29 -22.93
CA ASP A 123 17.07 17.64 -23.28
C ASP A 123 16.88 18.56 -22.06
N ASP A 124 17.87 19.38 -21.72
CA ASP A 124 17.82 20.35 -20.63
C ASP A 124 16.61 21.31 -20.74
N SER A 125 16.16 21.60 -21.95
CA SER A 125 14.94 22.39 -22.19
C SER A 125 13.65 21.72 -21.66
N ARG A 126 13.70 20.41 -21.45
CA ARG A 126 12.58 19.57 -21.00
C ARG A 126 12.60 19.30 -19.50
N ILE A 127 13.55 19.86 -18.76
CA ILE A 127 13.68 19.62 -17.33
C ILE A 127 13.59 20.93 -16.58
N VAL A 128 12.69 20.96 -15.57
CA VAL A 128 12.63 22.01 -14.56
C VAL A 128 13.00 21.38 -13.22
N HIS A 129 13.98 21.92 -12.52
CA HIS A 129 14.51 21.33 -11.27
C HIS A 129 14.47 22.34 -10.11
N ALA A 130 14.83 21.90 -8.91
CA ALA A 130 14.78 22.71 -7.68
C ALA A 130 15.44 24.11 -7.79
N GLY A 131 16.47 24.26 -8.66
CA GLY A 131 17.13 25.53 -8.89
C GLY A 131 16.47 26.44 -9.94
N SER A 132 15.41 25.97 -10.59
CA SER A 132 14.71 26.66 -11.69
C SER A 132 13.19 26.56 -11.60
N THR A 133 12.65 26.26 -10.41
CA THR A 133 11.21 26.09 -10.16
C THR A 133 10.40 27.33 -10.56
N ASP A 134 10.95 28.51 -10.38
CA ASP A 134 10.39 29.80 -10.79
C ASP A 134 10.23 29.94 -12.31
N THR A 135 10.89 29.11 -13.10
CA THR A 135 10.79 29.10 -14.57
C THR A 135 9.74 28.13 -15.11
N LEU A 136 9.06 27.33 -14.28
CA LEU A 136 8.14 26.28 -14.70
C LEU A 136 7.08 26.81 -15.67
N SER A 137 6.30 27.81 -15.26
CA SER A 137 5.24 28.40 -16.07
C SER A 137 5.80 29.04 -17.36
N ARG A 138 6.92 29.72 -17.28
CA ARG A 138 7.58 30.31 -18.46
C ARG A 138 8.00 29.24 -19.45
N ARG A 139 8.50 28.09 -19.01
CA ARG A 139 8.85 26.96 -19.88
C ARG A 139 7.62 26.32 -20.52
N ILE A 140 6.53 26.16 -19.77
CA ILE A 140 5.23 25.70 -20.30
C ILE A 140 4.76 26.63 -21.41
N ILE A 141 4.70 27.92 -21.14
CA ILE A 141 4.28 28.95 -22.11
C ILE A 141 5.13 28.87 -23.37
N LYS A 142 6.47 28.86 -23.22
CA LYS A 142 7.41 28.79 -24.34
C LYS A 142 7.20 27.53 -25.20
N LEU A 143 6.93 26.39 -24.61
CA LEU A 143 6.65 25.15 -25.34
C LEU A 143 5.35 25.25 -26.12
N LEU A 144 4.28 25.74 -25.50
CA LEU A 144 2.96 25.87 -26.14
C LEU A 144 2.99 26.92 -27.24
N ASP A 145 3.71 28.03 -27.09
CA ASP A 145 3.86 29.07 -28.12
C ASP A 145 4.65 28.55 -29.35
N GLY A 146 5.52 27.57 -29.15
CA GLY A 146 6.25 26.91 -30.24
C GLY A 146 5.43 25.95 -31.10
N HIS A 147 4.21 25.59 -30.63
CA HIS A 147 3.32 24.71 -31.39
C HIS A 147 2.59 25.46 -32.51
N ARG A 148 2.25 24.74 -33.61
CA ARG A 148 1.38 25.25 -34.65
C ARG A 148 0.02 25.67 -34.08
N GLU A 149 -0.64 26.63 -34.70
CA GLU A 149 -2.00 26.98 -34.37
C GLU A 149 -2.96 25.83 -34.66
N ILE A 150 -3.92 25.63 -33.78
CA ILE A 150 -4.94 24.59 -33.83
C ILE A 150 -6.26 25.24 -34.20
N LYS A 151 -7.05 24.59 -35.07
CA LYS A 151 -8.37 25.08 -35.44
C LYS A 151 -9.33 25.03 -34.26
N PRO A 152 -10.34 25.94 -34.21
CA PRO A 152 -11.30 25.95 -33.09
C PRO A 152 -11.99 24.60 -32.88
N ASP A 153 -12.42 23.93 -33.93
CA ASP A 153 -13.11 22.63 -33.86
C ASP A 153 -12.18 21.52 -33.29
N GLU A 154 -10.90 21.56 -33.66
CA GLU A 154 -9.89 20.64 -33.11
C GLU A 154 -9.60 20.96 -31.64
N THR A 155 -9.65 22.24 -31.25
CA THR A 155 -9.46 22.69 -29.85
C THR A 155 -10.56 22.14 -28.95
N GLU A 156 -11.83 22.24 -29.34
CA GLU A 156 -12.96 21.72 -28.59
C GLU A 156 -12.90 20.19 -28.45
N LEU A 157 -12.51 19.50 -29.53
CA LEU A 157 -12.31 18.06 -29.55
C LEU A 157 -11.22 17.62 -28.55
N ILE A 158 -10.11 18.35 -28.49
CA ILE A 158 -9.01 18.10 -27.57
C ILE A 158 -9.44 18.33 -26.12
N HIS A 159 -10.13 19.43 -25.83
CA HIS A 159 -10.68 19.70 -24.50
C HIS A 159 -11.67 18.62 -24.06
N SER A 160 -12.59 18.25 -24.93
CA SER A 160 -13.56 17.18 -24.67
C SER A 160 -12.89 15.85 -24.41
N PHE A 161 -11.83 15.49 -25.16
CA PHE A 161 -11.05 14.30 -24.94
C PHE A 161 -10.47 14.25 -23.53
N PHE A 162 -9.80 15.30 -23.05
CA PHE A 162 -9.25 15.31 -21.69
C PHE A 162 -10.32 15.39 -20.60
N GLN A 163 -11.48 15.93 -20.87
CA GLN A 163 -12.59 16.00 -19.90
C GLN A 163 -13.36 14.67 -19.78
N HIS A 164 -13.54 13.92 -20.87
CA HIS A 164 -14.44 12.76 -20.90
C HIS A 164 -13.71 11.43 -20.90
N GLU A 165 -12.58 11.34 -21.58
CA GLU A 165 -11.85 10.07 -21.67
C GLU A 165 -10.93 9.83 -20.47
N PHE A 166 -10.40 10.89 -19.89
CA PHE A 166 -9.71 10.80 -18.63
C PHE A 166 -10.76 11.03 -17.52
N HIS A 167 -11.52 9.99 -17.23
CA HIS A 167 -12.32 10.03 -16.00
C HIS A 167 -11.39 10.49 -14.89
N LEU A 168 -11.78 11.55 -14.17
CA LEU A 168 -11.22 11.88 -12.87
C LEU A 168 -11.57 10.73 -11.92
N VAL A 169 -10.88 9.61 -12.08
CA VAL A 169 -10.85 8.60 -11.06
C VAL A 169 -10.08 9.29 -9.94
N PRO A 170 -10.70 9.48 -8.75
CA PRO A 170 -9.95 9.94 -7.60
C PRO A 170 -8.68 9.10 -7.54
N ASP A 171 -7.51 9.73 -7.41
CA ASP A 171 -6.26 9.01 -7.27
C ASP A 171 -6.42 8.03 -6.12
N ILE A 172 -6.70 6.78 -6.49
CA ILE A 172 -6.94 5.70 -5.52
C ILE A 172 -5.68 5.53 -4.67
N HIS A 173 -4.48 5.68 -5.25
CA HIS A 173 -3.23 5.63 -4.50
C HIS A 173 -3.11 6.78 -3.51
N ARG A 174 -3.40 8.01 -3.90
CA ARG A 174 -3.39 9.17 -2.99
C ARG A 174 -4.51 9.14 -1.97
N THR A 175 -5.70 8.75 -2.40
CA THR A 175 -6.81 8.54 -1.48
C THR A 175 -6.43 7.46 -0.47
N LEU A 176 -5.83 6.35 -0.92
CA LEU A 176 -5.33 5.29 -0.05
C LEU A 176 -4.15 5.74 0.81
N GLU A 177 -3.19 6.50 0.29
CA GLU A 177 -2.08 7.07 1.08
C GLU A 177 -2.58 8.06 2.12
N THR A 178 -3.49 8.97 1.77
CA THR A 178 -4.09 9.92 2.69
C THR A 178 -4.95 9.21 3.73
N GLN A 179 -5.75 8.23 3.32
CA GLN A 179 -6.51 7.38 4.21
C GLN A 179 -5.61 6.52 5.09
N SER A 180 -4.52 5.96 4.53
CA SER A 180 -3.54 5.20 5.30
C SER A 180 -2.81 6.08 6.31
N ALA A 181 -2.39 7.29 5.95
CA ALA A 181 -1.78 8.24 6.87
C ALA A 181 -2.76 8.69 7.96
N HIS A 182 -4.01 8.92 7.62
CA HIS A 182 -5.06 9.22 8.60
C HIS A 182 -5.35 8.01 9.48
N PHE A 183 -5.45 6.82 8.90
CA PHE A 183 -5.63 5.57 9.61
C PHE A 183 -4.49 5.32 10.61
N VAL A 184 -3.23 5.43 10.18
CA VAL A 184 -2.06 5.30 11.07
C VAL A 184 -2.12 6.32 12.21
N ARG A 185 -2.49 7.56 11.92
CA ARG A 185 -2.60 8.62 12.93
C ARG A 185 -3.74 8.37 13.90
N SER A 186 -4.89 7.89 13.44
CA SER A 186 -6.08 7.61 14.26
C SER A 186 -5.92 6.32 15.08
N THR A 187 -5.28 5.28 14.50
CA THR A 187 -5.00 4.02 15.19
C THR A 187 -3.76 4.09 16.07
N GLY A 188 -2.94 5.14 15.93
CA GLY A 188 -1.80 5.41 16.83
C GLY A 188 -2.21 5.44 18.30
N GLY A 189 -3.43 5.89 18.60
CA GLY A 189 -3.96 5.87 19.96
C GLY A 189 -4.12 4.44 20.53
N VAL A 190 -4.53 3.45 19.73
CA VAL A 190 -4.60 2.05 20.16
C VAL A 190 -3.20 1.50 20.45
N SER A 191 -2.24 1.74 19.53
CA SER A 191 -0.85 1.31 19.71
C SER A 191 -0.23 1.98 20.96
N GLU A 192 -0.49 3.27 21.19
CA GLU A 192 0.00 4.00 22.35
C GLU A 192 -0.56 3.44 23.66
N VAL A 193 -1.87 3.14 23.70
CA VAL A 193 -2.50 2.49 24.86
C VAL A 193 -1.84 1.14 25.14
N LEU A 194 -1.72 0.28 24.12
CA LEU A 194 -1.17 -1.06 24.29
C LEU A 194 0.31 -1.06 24.66
N CYS A 195 1.11 -0.17 24.10
CA CYS A 195 2.54 -0.01 24.47
C CYS A 195 2.73 0.53 25.90
N ASN A 196 1.74 1.21 26.46
CA ASN A 196 1.78 1.70 27.83
C ASN A 196 1.21 0.72 28.87
N LEU A 197 0.57 -0.37 28.46
CA LEU A 197 0.14 -1.40 29.37
C LEU A 197 1.35 -2.08 30.04
N LYS A 198 1.24 -2.30 31.35
CA LYS A 198 2.30 -2.94 32.14
C LYS A 198 1.77 -4.24 32.73
N GLY A 199 2.56 -5.28 32.61
CA GLY A 199 2.36 -6.60 33.21
C GLY A 199 3.73 -7.20 33.50
N ASN A 200 3.79 -8.22 34.35
CA ASN A 200 5.03 -8.95 34.62
C ASN A 200 4.71 -10.45 34.87
N PRO A 201 4.69 -11.26 33.80
CA PRO A 201 4.71 -10.90 32.37
C PRO A 201 3.41 -10.22 31.89
N LEU A 202 3.47 -9.52 30.75
CA LEU A 202 2.28 -8.97 30.11
C LEU A 202 1.58 -10.07 29.29
N ARG A 203 0.36 -10.46 29.70
CA ARG A 203 -0.49 -11.37 28.93
C ARG A 203 -1.73 -10.60 28.46
N LEU A 204 -1.80 -10.32 27.16
CA LEU A 204 -2.78 -9.40 26.58
C LEU A 204 -3.48 -10.03 25.37
N LYS A 205 -4.80 -10.06 25.41
CA LYS A 205 -5.66 -10.34 24.27
C LYS A 205 -6.26 -9.03 23.75
N VAL A 206 -6.07 -8.75 22.49
CA VAL A 206 -6.72 -7.62 21.79
C VAL A 206 -7.78 -8.18 20.87
N SER A 207 -9.05 -8.05 21.27
CA SER A 207 -10.19 -8.38 20.44
C SER A 207 -10.67 -7.11 19.74
N GLY A 208 -10.64 -7.07 18.43
CA GLY A 208 -10.98 -5.85 17.72
C GLY A 208 -11.52 -6.09 16.31
N THR A 209 -12.36 -5.14 15.86
CA THR A 209 -12.91 -5.16 14.50
C THR A 209 -11.84 -4.96 13.45
N ALA A 210 -12.15 -5.34 12.20
CA ALA A 210 -11.32 -4.98 11.05
C ALA A 210 -11.04 -3.47 11.04
N GLY A 211 -9.77 -3.10 10.78
CA GLY A 211 -9.41 -1.69 10.68
C GLY A 211 -9.31 -0.92 12.00
N CYS A 212 -9.31 -1.58 13.17
CA CYS A 212 -9.05 -0.90 14.45
C CYS A 212 -7.56 -0.67 14.75
N GLY A 213 -6.64 -1.25 13.97
CA GLY A 213 -5.19 -1.01 14.11
C GLY A 213 -4.41 -2.12 14.79
N LYS A 214 -4.94 -3.36 14.92
CA LYS A 214 -4.26 -4.51 15.54
C LYS A 214 -2.84 -4.74 14.99
N SER A 215 -2.69 -4.88 13.70
CA SER A 215 -1.36 -5.13 13.10
C SER A 215 -0.39 -3.95 13.25
N ILE A 216 -0.91 -2.70 13.31
CA ILE A 216 -0.09 -1.51 13.63
C ILE A 216 0.41 -1.60 15.07
N ALA A 217 -0.46 -1.98 15.99
CA ALA A 217 -0.10 -2.20 17.38
C ALA A 217 0.92 -3.35 17.54
N ALA A 218 0.77 -4.43 16.76
CA ALA A 218 1.74 -5.52 16.71
C ALA A 218 3.14 -5.05 16.32
N VAL A 219 3.25 -4.21 15.29
CA VAL A 219 4.53 -3.60 14.86
C VAL A 219 5.11 -2.73 15.96
N ALA A 220 4.29 -1.92 16.63
CA ALA A 220 4.75 -1.06 17.71
C ALA A 220 5.25 -1.86 18.93
N LEU A 221 4.50 -2.89 19.34
CA LEU A 221 4.88 -3.77 20.46
C LEU A 221 6.14 -4.58 20.14
N TYR A 222 6.28 -5.08 18.90
CA TYR A 222 7.49 -5.76 18.45
C TYR A 222 8.71 -4.82 18.52
N THR A 223 8.55 -3.60 18.00
CA THR A 223 9.61 -2.60 18.01
C THR A 223 10.01 -2.22 19.43
N GLN A 224 9.02 -2.00 20.33
CA GLN A 224 9.27 -1.72 21.75
C GLN A 224 10.02 -2.87 22.44
N ALA A 225 9.71 -4.13 22.09
CA ALA A 225 10.42 -5.28 22.63
C ALA A 225 11.91 -5.27 22.20
N ILE A 226 12.19 -4.99 20.91
CA ILE A 226 13.58 -4.84 20.44
C ILE A 226 14.31 -3.71 21.15
N GLU A 227 13.68 -2.54 21.30
CA GLU A 227 14.26 -1.38 22.00
C GLU A 227 14.56 -1.67 23.47
N ALA A 228 13.75 -2.55 24.10
CA ALA A 228 13.97 -3.04 25.46
C ALA A 228 15.03 -4.16 25.54
N GLY A 229 15.71 -4.50 24.45
CA GLY A 229 16.71 -5.57 24.41
C GLY A 229 16.10 -6.97 24.47
N LYS A 230 14.80 -7.11 24.29
CA LYS A 230 14.08 -8.40 24.22
C LYS A 230 14.14 -8.97 22.81
N ARG A 231 13.97 -10.28 22.70
CA ARG A 231 13.87 -10.99 21.42
C ARG A 231 12.40 -11.36 21.16
N PRO A 232 11.68 -10.62 20.31
CA PRO A 232 10.29 -10.92 19.98
C PRO A 232 10.16 -11.99 18.91
N LEU A 233 9.04 -12.75 18.98
CA LEU A 233 8.49 -13.60 17.95
C LEU A 233 7.16 -13.01 17.50
N PHE A 234 7.01 -12.79 16.19
CA PHE A 234 5.72 -12.48 15.57
C PHE A 234 5.27 -13.67 14.72
N VAL A 235 4.08 -14.17 14.99
CA VAL A 235 3.49 -15.30 14.26
C VAL A 235 2.12 -14.91 13.73
N CYS A 236 1.84 -15.24 12.49
CA CYS A 236 0.52 -15.14 11.87
C CYS A 236 0.27 -16.32 10.93
N PHE A 237 -0.95 -16.42 10.41
CA PHE A 237 -1.30 -17.45 9.44
C PHE A 237 -0.84 -17.08 8.03
N ASN A 238 -0.99 -15.83 7.63
CA ASN A 238 -0.84 -15.35 6.26
C ASN A 238 0.60 -14.97 5.92
N ARG A 239 1.19 -15.62 4.87
CA ARG A 239 2.56 -15.36 4.40
C ARG A 239 2.77 -13.93 3.90
N THR A 240 1.76 -13.34 3.24
CA THR A 240 1.84 -11.95 2.75
C THR A 240 1.89 -10.97 3.91
N LEU A 241 1.09 -11.20 4.96
CA LEU A 241 1.14 -10.43 6.20
C LEU A 241 2.51 -10.55 6.88
N ALA A 242 3.02 -11.77 7.06
CA ALA A 242 4.35 -11.99 7.66
C ALA A 242 5.45 -11.22 6.89
N ASN A 243 5.42 -11.25 5.56
CA ASN A 243 6.40 -10.51 4.73
C ASN A 243 6.26 -8.99 4.89
N HIS A 244 5.04 -8.47 4.98
CA HIS A 244 4.78 -7.05 5.20
C HIS A 244 5.28 -6.60 6.58
N ILE A 245 4.97 -7.35 7.63
CA ILE A 245 5.44 -7.07 8.99
C ILE A 245 6.97 -7.14 9.06
N ARG A 246 7.60 -8.16 8.48
CA ARG A 246 9.06 -8.31 8.43
C ARG A 246 9.76 -7.10 7.81
N ALA A 247 9.15 -6.51 6.78
CA ALA A 247 9.67 -5.30 6.15
C ALA A 247 9.45 -4.01 6.97
N SER A 248 8.55 -4.06 7.96
CA SER A 248 8.13 -2.89 8.75
C SER A 248 8.77 -2.82 10.14
N VAL A 249 9.42 -3.89 10.60
CA VAL A 249 9.98 -3.99 11.96
C VAL A 249 11.52 -4.02 11.96
N PRO A 250 12.18 -3.58 13.06
CA PRO A 250 13.61 -3.70 13.21
C PRO A 250 14.07 -5.16 13.30
N THR A 251 15.33 -5.42 12.95
CA THR A 251 15.98 -6.73 13.10
C THR A 251 16.24 -7.08 14.55
N GLY A 252 16.36 -8.37 14.88
CA GLY A 252 16.70 -8.84 16.24
C GLY A 252 15.72 -9.85 16.82
N GLY A 253 14.52 -9.96 16.25
CA GLY A 253 13.53 -11.00 16.55
C GLY A 253 13.25 -11.91 15.35
N LEU A 254 12.15 -12.66 15.41
CA LEU A 254 11.67 -13.51 14.34
C LEU A 254 10.26 -13.10 13.92
N VAL A 255 10.04 -12.92 12.60
CA VAL A 255 8.72 -12.71 11.99
C VAL A 255 8.47 -13.84 11.03
N THR A 256 7.46 -14.66 11.27
CA THR A 256 7.17 -15.86 10.47
C THR A 256 5.68 -16.20 10.45
N THR A 257 5.30 -17.15 9.60
CA THR A 257 3.98 -17.79 9.71
C THR A 257 4.05 -18.95 10.68
N PHE A 258 2.89 -19.42 11.19
CA PHE A 258 2.83 -20.61 12.01
C PHE A 258 3.50 -21.82 11.34
N TYR A 259 3.19 -22.06 10.08
CA TYR A 259 3.82 -23.15 9.32
C TYR A 259 5.33 -22.96 9.12
N GLY A 260 5.75 -21.71 8.92
CA GLY A 260 7.18 -21.38 8.83
C GLY A 260 7.91 -21.64 10.14
N LEU A 261 7.31 -21.26 11.28
CA LEU A 261 7.87 -21.51 12.60
C LEU A 261 8.12 -23.03 12.83
N CYS A 262 7.07 -23.84 12.59
CA CYS A 262 7.18 -25.29 12.73
C CYS A 262 8.18 -25.89 11.75
N GLY A 263 8.11 -25.50 10.48
CA GLY A 263 8.99 -26.05 9.44
C GLY A 263 10.46 -25.75 9.66
N ASP A 264 10.79 -24.50 10.00
CA ASP A 264 12.15 -24.07 10.27
C ASP A 264 12.73 -24.78 11.51
N PHE A 265 11.94 -24.88 12.60
CA PHE A 265 12.36 -25.56 13.81
C PHE A 265 12.63 -27.05 13.56
N VAL A 266 11.65 -27.75 12.96
CA VAL A 266 11.73 -29.19 12.72
C VAL A 266 12.88 -29.52 11.77
N SER A 267 13.07 -28.71 10.72
CA SER A 267 14.16 -28.86 9.76
C SER A 267 15.54 -28.66 10.41
N GLU A 268 15.70 -27.64 11.27
CA GLU A 268 16.96 -27.42 12.01
C GLU A 268 17.31 -28.56 12.95
N ARG A 269 16.30 -29.26 13.45
CA ARG A 269 16.48 -30.46 14.31
C ARG A 269 16.72 -31.76 13.53
N GLY A 270 16.75 -31.69 12.21
CA GLY A 270 17.05 -32.84 11.34
C GLY A 270 15.85 -33.75 11.07
N HIS A 271 14.63 -33.34 11.43
CA HIS A 271 13.44 -34.12 11.09
C HIS A 271 12.98 -33.78 9.67
N ALA A 272 12.81 -34.78 8.83
CA ALA A 272 12.25 -34.63 7.50
C ALA A 272 10.72 -34.81 7.55
N ILE A 273 9.96 -33.71 7.64
CA ILE A 273 8.51 -33.72 7.62
C ILE A 273 8.00 -33.16 6.31
N ASP A 274 7.10 -33.89 5.68
CA ASP A 274 6.43 -33.46 4.46
C ASP A 274 5.18 -32.63 4.78
N PHE A 275 5.32 -31.30 4.73
CA PHE A 275 4.24 -30.36 4.96
C PHE A 275 3.14 -30.39 3.88
N SER A 276 3.29 -31.16 2.80
CA SER A 276 2.24 -31.31 1.77
C SER A 276 0.97 -31.96 2.32
N ASN A 277 1.10 -32.77 3.36
CA ASN A 277 0.00 -33.50 3.99
C ASN A 277 -0.63 -32.78 5.18
N MET A 278 -0.19 -31.55 5.51
CA MET A 278 -0.60 -30.83 6.72
C MET A 278 -2.13 -30.55 6.83
N PHE A 279 -2.85 -30.61 5.72
CA PHE A 279 -4.31 -30.41 5.67
C PHE A 279 -5.11 -31.71 5.49
N THR A 280 -4.44 -32.79 5.11
CA THR A 280 -5.08 -34.06 4.74
C THR A 280 -4.84 -35.16 5.76
N ASP A 281 -3.75 -35.08 6.51
CA ASP A 281 -3.41 -36.01 7.59
C ASP A 281 -3.93 -35.48 8.94
N PRO A 282 -4.92 -36.12 9.57
CA PRO A 282 -5.48 -35.69 10.86
C PRO A 282 -4.44 -35.70 12.01
N ASP A 283 -3.43 -36.56 11.90
CA ASP A 283 -2.41 -36.75 12.94
C ASP A 283 -1.17 -35.87 12.71
N PHE A 284 -1.12 -35.12 11.62
CA PHE A 284 0.06 -34.31 11.27
C PHE A 284 0.49 -33.35 12.39
N TRP A 285 -0.46 -32.61 12.96
CA TRP A 285 -0.15 -31.65 14.02
C TRP A 285 0.19 -32.31 15.35
N HIS A 286 -0.34 -33.49 15.62
CA HIS A 286 0.07 -34.30 16.77
C HIS A 286 1.52 -34.75 16.63
N GLN A 287 1.98 -35.16 15.45
CA GLN A 287 3.39 -35.51 15.21
C GLN A 287 4.31 -34.31 15.47
N ILE A 288 3.94 -33.10 15.04
CA ILE A 288 4.69 -31.86 15.34
C ILE A 288 4.75 -31.61 16.84
N GLN A 289 3.63 -31.74 17.55
CA GLN A 289 3.57 -31.58 19.01
C GLN A 289 4.46 -32.60 19.72
N ASP A 290 4.43 -33.88 19.32
CA ASP A 290 5.25 -34.93 19.91
C ASP A 290 6.73 -34.64 19.76
N ILE A 291 7.18 -34.13 18.61
CA ILE A 291 8.57 -33.71 18.39
C ILE A 291 8.92 -32.56 19.35
N LEU A 292 8.07 -31.54 19.45
CA LEU A 292 8.31 -30.38 20.32
C LEU A 292 8.34 -30.75 21.80
N ILE A 293 7.45 -31.64 22.25
CA ILE A 293 7.39 -32.10 23.63
C ILE A 293 8.57 -33.02 23.96
N GLY A 294 8.99 -33.84 22.99
CA GLY A 294 10.10 -34.81 23.16
C GLY A 294 11.48 -34.17 23.17
N GLU A 295 11.61 -32.92 22.72
CA GLU A 295 12.90 -32.25 22.58
C GLU A 295 13.04 -31.06 23.54
N ARG A 296 14.27 -30.83 24.03
CA ARG A 296 14.58 -29.57 24.72
C ARG A 296 14.70 -28.47 23.68
N ILE A 297 13.87 -27.43 23.84
CA ILE A 297 13.91 -26.26 22.99
C ILE A 297 15.21 -25.49 23.21
N PRO A 298 16.05 -25.30 22.16
CA PRO A 298 17.27 -24.51 22.28
C PRO A 298 16.97 -23.05 22.58
N SER A 299 17.88 -22.38 23.28
CA SER A 299 17.69 -20.97 23.70
C SER A 299 17.48 -20.00 22.53
N GLN A 300 18.02 -20.32 21.34
CA GLN A 300 17.76 -19.53 20.13
C GLN A 300 16.33 -19.61 19.62
N TRP A 301 15.53 -20.56 20.09
CA TRP A 301 14.12 -20.73 19.77
C TRP A 301 13.20 -20.28 20.91
N LEU A 302 13.75 -19.72 21.99
CA LEU A 302 12.99 -19.15 23.10
C LEU A 302 12.92 -17.62 22.98
N PHE A 303 11.71 -17.07 23.09
CA PHE A 303 11.45 -15.65 22.86
C PHE A 303 10.97 -14.97 24.15
N ASP A 304 11.35 -13.68 24.31
CA ASP A 304 10.98 -12.85 25.45
C ASP A 304 9.60 -12.21 25.29
N THR A 305 9.13 -12.12 24.07
CA THR A 305 7.81 -11.56 23.72
C THR A 305 7.26 -12.35 22.55
N VAL A 306 6.05 -12.85 22.66
CA VAL A 306 5.35 -13.58 21.59
C VAL A 306 4.10 -12.81 21.20
N ILE A 307 4.00 -12.48 19.90
CA ILE A 307 2.87 -11.75 19.31
C ILE A 307 2.23 -12.65 18.27
N VAL A 308 0.97 -13.00 18.46
CA VAL A 308 0.15 -13.73 17.48
C VAL A 308 -0.85 -12.78 16.87
N ASP A 309 -0.82 -12.64 15.54
CA ASP A 309 -1.79 -11.83 14.78
C ASP A 309 -2.74 -12.74 13.98
N GLU A 310 -3.98 -12.29 13.78
CA GLU A 310 -5.09 -13.06 13.20
C GLU A 310 -5.36 -14.35 14.02
N GLY A 311 -5.38 -14.22 15.31
CA GLY A 311 -5.54 -15.35 16.26
C GLY A 311 -6.80 -16.17 16.07
N GLN A 312 -7.85 -15.60 15.46
CA GLN A 312 -9.09 -16.34 15.12
C GLN A 312 -8.85 -17.47 14.10
N ASP A 313 -7.74 -17.45 13.38
CA ASP A 313 -7.36 -18.50 12.43
C ASP A 313 -6.63 -19.67 13.10
N PHE A 314 -6.27 -19.53 14.40
CA PHE A 314 -5.52 -20.53 15.15
C PHE A 314 -6.43 -21.53 15.85
N GLN A 315 -6.04 -22.80 15.80
CA GLN A 315 -6.65 -23.88 16.60
C GLN A 315 -5.92 -24.01 17.95
N GLN A 316 -6.58 -24.61 18.94
CA GLN A 316 -5.98 -24.80 20.27
C GLN A 316 -4.62 -25.48 20.23
N GLY A 317 -4.47 -26.57 19.48
CA GLY A 317 -3.19 -27.27 19.36
C GLY A 317 -2.07 -26.44 18.74
N TRP A 318 -2.40 -25.43 17.94
CA TRP A 318 -1.41 -24.50 17.38
C TRP A 318 -0.96 -23.46 18.40
N LEU A 319 -1.88 -23.01 19.26
CA LEU A 319 -1.51 -22.19 20.41
C LEU A 319 -0.55 -22.93 21.32
N ASP A 320 -0.83 -24.19 21.65
CA ASP A 320 0.02 -25.03 22.50
C ASP A 320 1.44 -25.16 21.92
N ILE A 321 1.55 -25.28 20.60
CA ILE A 321 2.83 -25.27 19.89
C ILE A 321 3.54 -23.92 20.01
N VAL A 322 2.84 -22.80 19.80
CA VAL A 322 3.44 -21.46 19.90
C VAL A 322 3.92 -21.17 21.33
N GLU A 323 3.18 -21.62 22.34
CA GLU A 323 3.55 -21.45 23.76
C GLU A 323 4.86 -22.17 24.12
N VAL A 324 5.25 -23.24 23.42
CA VAL A 324 6.53 -23.95 23.65
C VAL A 324 7.74 -23.05 23.37
N PHE A 325 7.61 -22.06 22.49
CA PHE A 325 8.68 -21.14 22.13
C PHE A 325 8.79 -19.92 23.06
N GLN A 326 8.00 -19.86 24.14
CA GLN A 326 8.06 -18.82 25.14
C GLN A 326 9.11 -19.11 26.21
N LYS A 327 9.77 -18.05 26.71
CA LYS A 327 10.50 -18.09 27.98
C LYS A 327 9.50 -18.04 29.14
N ASP A 328 9.90 -18.51 30.30
CA ASP A 328 9.03 -18.57 31.51
C ASP A 328 8.36 -17.25 31.85
N ASP A 329 9.07 -16.12 31.76
CA ASP A 329 8.55 -14.77 32.05
C ASP A 329 8.32 -13.96 30.78
N SER A 330 7.94 -14.59 29.66
CA SER A 330 7.71 -13.91 28.39
C SER A 330 6.39 -13.16 28.36
N ASP A 331 6.39 -12.02 27.67
CA ASP A 331 5.14 -11.35 27.31
C ASP A 331 4.42 -12.12 26.22
N PHE A 332 3.10 -12.20 26.30
CA PHE A 332 2.25 -12.86 25.33
C PHE A 332 1.12 -11.94 24.86
N ILE A 333 1.08 -11.64 23.57
CA ILE A 333 0.10 -10.75 22.96
C ILE A 333 -0.65 -11.52 21.87
N TRP A 334 -1.97 -11.57 22.00
CA TRP A 334 -2.87 -12.23 21.07
C TRP A 334 -3.81 -11.21 20.44
N LEU A 335 -3.74 -11.09 19.12
CA LEU A 335 -4.57 -10.15 18.35
C LEU A 335 -5.54 -10.94 17.50
N GLU A 336 -6.84 -10.68 17.65
CA GLU A 336 -7.88 -11.40 16.91
C GLU A 336 -9.02 -10.49 16.44
N ASP A 337 -9.70 -10.92 15.39
CA ASP A 337 -10.96 -10.37 14.92
C ASP A 337 -12.02 -11.48 14.87
N GLN A 338 -12.84 -11.56 15.90
CA GLN A 338 -13.88 -12.61 16.01
C GLN A 338 -14.89 -12.57 14.87
N LEU A 339 -15.09 -11.40 14.22
CA LEU A 339 -16.02 -11.24 13.10
C LEU A 339 -15.42 -11.75 11.78
N GLN A 340 -14.12 -12.02 11.73
CA GLN A 340 -13.43 -12.56 10.55
C GLN A 340 -13.12 -14.06 10.66
N ASN A 341 -13.71 -14.78 11.59
CA ASN A 341 -13.58 -16.23 11.68
C ASN A 341 -14.38 -16.91 10.54
N ILE A 342 -13.80 -16.89 9.34
CA ILE A 342 -14.40 -17.46 8.12
C ILE A 342 -14.36 -19.00 8.16
N SER A 343 -13.35 -19.55 8.83
CA SER A 343 -13.12 -21.00 8.90
C SER A 343 -14.03 -21.70 9.91
N SER A 344 -14.88 -20.96 10.64
CA SER A 344 -15.70 -21.49 11.74
C SER A 344 -14.90 -22.31 12.76
N THR A 345 -13.64 -21.91 12.95
CA THR A 345 -12.73 -22.51 13.93
C THR A 345 -13.29 -22.24 15.34
N GLU A 346 -13.26 -23.24 16.22
CA GLU A 346 -13.65 -23.01 17.61
C GLU A 346 -12.69 -21.99 18.25
N PRO A 347 -13.23 -21.02 19.02
CA PRO A 347 -12.40 -20.01 19.67
C PRO A 347 -11.34 -20.64 20.56
N THR A 348 -10.10 -20.19 20.43
CA THR A 348 -8.98 -20.66 21.25
C THR A 348 -9.13 -20.19 22.69
N GLU A 349 -8.99 -21.10 23.65
CA GLU A 349 -9.03 -20.78 25.08
C GLU A 349 -7.68 -20.22 25.54
N LEU A 350 -7.67 -18.95 25.90
CA LEU A 350 -6.51 -18.26 26.47
C LEU A 350 -6.66 -18.15 27.99
N LYS A 351 -5.67 -18.62 28.74
CA LYS A 351 -5.70 -18.60 30.22
C LYS A 351 -4.92 -17.41 30.77
N ASN A 352 -5.43 -16.84 31.88
CA ASN A 352 -4.73 -15.77 32.62
C ASN A 352 -4.34 -14.58 31.74
N ILE A 353 -5.28 -14.08 30.95
CA ILE A 353 -5.04 -13.02 29.96
C ILE A 353 -5.99 -11.84 30.19
N VAL A 354 -5.46 -10.62 30.07
CA VAL A 354 -6.27 -9.39 30.09
C VAL A 354 -6.78 -9.14 28.69
N THR A 355 -8.07 -8.85 28.54
CA THR A 355 -8.68 -8.55 27.24
C THR A 355 -8.87 -7.04 27.07
N TYR A 356 -8.38 -6.52 25.96
CA TYR A 356 -8.63 -5.16 25.49
C TYR A 356 -9.55 -5.25 24.25
N GLU A 357 -10.68 -4.56 24.31
CA GLU A 357 -11.64 -4.51 23.18
C GLU A 357 -11.44 -3.25 22.37
N ALA A 358 -11.05 -3.39 21.08
CA ALA A 358 -10.89 -2.30 20.13
C ALA A 358 -12.04 -2.27 19.13
N LYS A 359 -13.11 -1.52 19.44
CA LYS A 359 -14.38 -1.53 18.68
C LYS A 359 -14.40 -0.54 17.51
N THR A 360 -13.48 0.41 17.43
CA THR A 360 -13.55 1.49 16.46
C THR A 360 -12.85 1.10 15.15
N ASN A 361 -13.59 1.12 14.06
CA ASN A 361 -13.06 0.92 12.71
C ASN A 361 -12.61 2.27 12.12
N TYR A 362 -11.31 2.41 11.89
CA TYR A 362 -10.70 3.60 11.27
C TYR A 362 -10.40 3.42 9.78
N ARG A 363 -10.46 2.19 9.26
CA ARG A 363 -10.08 1.86 7.87
C ARG A 363 -11.21 2.11 6.89
N SER A 364 -12.41 1.63 7.20
CA SER A 364 -13.54 1.68 6.27
C SER A 364 -14.11 3.10 6.19
N PRO A 365 -14.33 3.63 4.98
CA PRO A 365 -15.08 4.87 4.80
C PRO A 365 -16.48 4.78 5.44
N VAL A 366 -17.01 5.94 5.86
CA VAL A 366 -18.29 6.01 6.58
C VAL A 366 -19.43 5.33 5.81
N ALA A 367 -19.51 5.51 4.49
CA ALA A 367 -20.53 4.87 3.66
C ALA A 367 -20.50 3.34 3.71
N ILE A 368 -19.29 2.74 3.72
CA ILE A 368 -19.13 1.29 3.84
C ILE A 368 -19.52 0.83 5.25
N ALA A 369 -19.04 1.54 6.27
CA ALA A 369 -19.34 1.23 7.66
C ALA A 369 -20.86 1.23 7.93
N GLN A 370 -21.56 2.28 7.50
CA GLN A 370 -23.02 2.40 7.61
C GLN A 370 -23.77 1.29 6.83
N TYR A 371 -23.23 0.88 5.68
CA TYR A 371 -23.81 -0.22 4.93
C TYR A 371 -23.66 -1.55 5.68
N ILE A 372 -22.48 -1.81 6.27
CA ILE A 372 -22.24 -3.01 7.08
C ILE A 372 -23.17 -3.07 8.29
N GLU A 373 -23.32 -1.97 9.04
CA GLU A 373 -24.24 -1.87 10.17
C GLU A 373 -25.70 -2.15 9.79
N LYS A 374 -26.09 -1.74 8.57
CA LYS A 374 -27.45 -1.99 8.07
C LYS A 374 -27.69 -3.45 7.70
N VAL A 375 -26.66 -4.17 7.26
CA VAL A 375 -26.79 -5.53 6.72
C VAL A 375 -26.46 -6.60 7.74
N LEU A 376 -25.56 -6.32 8.67
CA LEU A 376 -25.09 -7.26 9.67
C LEU A 376 -25.61 -6.89 11.08
N PRO A 377 -25.89 -7.91 11.93
CA PRO A 377 -26.51 -7.70 13.25
C PRO A 377 -25.49 -7.30 14.34
N PHE A 378 -24.50 -6.49 14.00
CA PHE A 378 -23.53 -5.99 14.98
C PHE A 378 -23.19 -4.52 14.70
N ASN A 379 -22.89 -3.82 15.80
CA ASN A 379 -22.49 -2.42 15.76
C ASN A 379 -20.99 -2.30 16.06
N PHE A 380 -20.33 -1.38 15.37
CA PHE A 380 -18.96 -0.97 15.67
C PHE A 380 -18.87 0.56 15.54
N ASP A 381 -17.97 1.15 16.29
CA ASP A 381 -17.73 2.59 16.19
C ASP A 381 -17.01 2.94 14.90
N VAL A 382 -17.47 3.98 14.21
CA VAL A 382 -16.84 4.48 12.99
C VAL A 382 -15.88 5.61 13.33
N GLY A 383 -14.59 5.35 13.26
CA GLY A 383 -13.54 6.33 13.53
C GLY A 383 -12.98 7.00 12.27
N ASN A 384 -13.39 6.55 11.09
CA ASN A 384 -12.95 7.15 9.82
C ASN A 384 -13.74 8.44 9.54
N VAL A 385 -13.04 9.49 9.11
CA VAL A 385 -13.63 10.80 8.76
C VAL A 385 -13.99 10.93 7.28
N PHE A 386 -13.57 9.99 6.45
CA PHE A 386 -13.84 10.01 5.01
C PHE A 386 -15.23 9.44 4.73
N ALA A 387 -16.07 10.22 4.05
CA ALA A 387 -17.41 9.78 3.68
C ALA A 387 -17.40 8.53 2.80
N GLY A 388 -16.43 8.44 1.89
CA GLY A 388 -16.39 7.41 0.86
C GLY A 388 -17.37 7.65 -0.30
N MET A 389 -17.32 6.76 -1.29
CA MET A 389 -18.31 6.72 -2.38
C MET A 389 -19.54 5.89 -1.94
N ASN A 390 -20.67 6.09 -2.62
CA ASN A 390 -21.87 5.29 -2.37
C ASN A 390 -21.58 3.80 -2.58
N VAL A 391 -22.12 2.97 -1.68
CA VAL A 391 -22.01 1.52 -1.80
C VAL A 391 -22.97 1.04 -2.90
N VAL A 392 -22.41 0.35 -3.90
CA VAL A 392 -23.18 -0.30 -4.97
C VAL A 392 -23.08 -1.81 -4.77
N VAL A 393 -24.22 -2.47 -4.70
CA VAL A 393 -24.30 -3.93 -4.50
C VAL A 393 -24.61 -4.60 -5.82
N HIS A 394 -23.71 -5.44 -6.28
CA HIS A 394 -23.90 -6.27 -7.47
C HIS A 394 -24.23 -7.71 -7.03
N GLY A 395 -25.40 -8.20 -7.41
CA GLY A 395 -25.80 -9.58 -7.19
C GLY A 395 -25.50 -10.46 -8.41
N PHE A 396 -24.79 -11.57 -8.19
CA PHE A 396 -24.50 -12.56 -9.22
C PHE A 396 -25.24 -13.86 -8.94
N LYS A 397 -25.76 -14.52 -9.96
CA LYS A 397 -26.47 -15.81 -9.81
C LYS A 397 -25.52 -16.98 -9.67
N ILE A 398 -24.35 -16.90 -10.29
CA ILE A 398 -23.31 -17.93 -10.24
C ILE A 398 -21.92 -17.26 -10.14
N PRO A 399 -20.91 -17.92 -9.52
CA PRO A 399 -19.58 -17.33 -9.33
C PRO A 399 -18.87 -16.93 -10.63
N LYS A 400 -19.17 -17.56 -11.77
CA LYS A 400 -18.57 -17.21 -13.08
C LYS A 400 -18.97 -15.82 -13.57
N ASP A 401 -20.14 -15.32 -13.18
CA ASP A 401 -20.64 -14.01 -13.59
C ASP A 401 -19.93 -12.87 -12.85
N GLN A 402 -19.17 -13.19 -11.80
CA GLN A 402 -18.39 -12.22 -11.01
C GLN A 402 -17.04 -11.87 -11.66
N ALA A 403 -16.56 -12.69 -12.58
CA ALA A 403 -15.26 -12.54 -13.23
C ALA A 403 -15.31 -11.80 -14.58
N SER A 404 -16.50 -11.40 -15.01
CA SER A 404 -16.75 -10.56 -16.20
C SER A 404 -17.00 -9.11 -15.77
#